data_d65bdc616290a597a0473044af8caaf3
#
_entry.id   d65bdc616290a597a0473044af8caaf3
#
_cell.length_a   1.000
_cell.length_b   1.000
_cell.length_c   1.000
_cell.angle_alpha   90.00
_cell.angle_beta   90.00
_cell.angle_gamma   90.00
#
_symmetry.space_group_name_H-M   'P 1'
#
loop_
_entity.id
_entity.type
_entity.pdbx_description
1 polymer ?
#
loop_
_entity_poly.entity_id
_entity_poly.type
_entity_poly.pdbx_seq_one_letter_code
_entity_poly.pdbx_strand_id
1 'polypeptide(L)'
;MRVSRLLTLVGLLQARGTMTAEQLAGELGVSRRTVYRDVEVLATAGVRLEAEHGPAGGYRIPRDTVRTLLALTGPDVEALTLARIVAGSVEPALDAGAEHAEAKLLAALGPDARARAARTRRRFLVRETAPAPALGIAMHAVRDQRWVRLSAPGEAARELRALGMVHDDDGWHLVADDGARLCALLLDDSTDLVALDARFEPPAGFDVALAWAQLARIAT
;
A
#
# COMPACT_ATOMS: atom_id res chain seq x y z
N MET A 1 -27.37 5.18 -5.32
CA MET A 1 -27.64 6.63 -5.20
C MET A 1 -27.40 7.21 -3.79
N ARG A 2 -27.76 6.58 -2.67
CA ARG A 2 -27.54 7.17 -1.33
C ARG A 2 -26.07 7.23 -0.93
N VAL A 3 -25.33 6.14 -1.11
CA VAL A 3 -23.89 6.06 -0.78
C VAL A 3 -23.06 7.09 -1.55
N SER A 4 -23.29 7.22 -2.85
CA SER A 4 -22.63 8.22 -3.71
C SER A 4 -22.84 9.64 -3.16
N ARG A 5 -24.07 9.98 -2.75
CA ARG A 5 -24.37 11.29 -2.17
C ARG A 5 -23.65 11.54 -0.84
N LEU A 6 -23.58 10.54 0.05
CA LEU A 6 -22.83 10.64 1.31
C LEU A 6 -21.34 10.89 1.07
N LEU A 7 -20.74 10.20 0.10
CA LEU A 7 -19.34 10.42 -0.30
C LEU A 7 -19.14 11.83 -0.87
N THR A 8 -20.06 12.32 -1.70
CA THR A 8 -20.00 13.67 -2.26
C THR A 8 -20.12 14.72 -1.13
N LEU A 9 -21.01 14.51 -0.14
CA LEU A 9 -21.15 15.41 1.02
C LEU A 9 -19.83 15.49 1.81
N VAL A 10 -19.21 14.35 2.11
CA VAL A 10 -17.90 14.31 2.78
C VAL A 10 -16.85 15.04 1.95
N GLY A 11 -16.78 14.79 0.64
CA GLY A 11 -15.84 15.43 -0.27
C GLY A 11 -16.01 16.97 -0.32
N LEU A 12 -17.25 17.46 -0.36
CA LEU A 12 -17.55 18.90 -0.32
C LEU A 12 -17.05 19.56 0.98
N LEU A 13 -17.36 18.95 2.13
CA LEU A 13 -16.94 19.47 3.43
C LEU A 13 -15.40 19.41 3.62
N GLN A 14 -14.75 18.41 3.06
CA GLN A 14 -13.28 18.34 3.08
C GLN A 14 -12.63 19.39 2.19
N ALA A 15 -13.20 19.64 1.01
CA ALA A 15 -12.63 20.58 0.04
C ALA A 15 -12.90 22.06 0.40
N ARG A 16 -14.10 22.36 0.90
CA ARG A 16 -14.56 23.75 1.12
C ARG A 16 -14.61 24.16 2.59
N GLY A 17 -14.42 23.23 3.53
CA GLY A 17 -14.50 23.51 4.96
C GLY A 17 -15.96 23.60 5.44
N THR A 18 -16.32 24.65 6.20
CA THR A 18 -17.66 24.84 6.75
C THR A 18 -18.65 25.18 5.62
N MET A 19 -19.75 24.42 5.53
CA MET A 19 -20.85 24.66 4.59
C MET A 19 -22.18 24.59 5.31
N THR A 20 -23.10 25.51 4.97
CA THR A 20 -24.46 25.48 5.51
C THR A 20 -25.27 24.34 4.92
N ALA A 21 -26.36 23.92 5.62
CA ALA A 21 -27.27 22.92 5.09
C ALA A 21 -27.91 23.34 3.76
N GLU A 22 -28.06 24.64 3.52
CA GLU A 22 -28.60 25.20 2.28
C GLU A 22 -27.61 25.09 1.12
N GLN A 23 -26.33 25.41 1.36
CA GLN A 23 -25.26 25.23 0.38
C GLN A 23 -25.09 23.77 0.00
N LEU A 24 -25.06 22.87 1.00
CA LEU A 24 -25.00 21.42 0.77
C LEU A 24 -26.21 20.90 -0.02
N ALA A 25 -27.41 21.38 0.29
CA ALA A 25 -28.63 21.03 -0.42
C ALA A 25 -28.57 21.43 -1.90
N GLY A 26 -28.06 22.62 -2.19
CA GLY A 26 -27.85 23.12 -3.55
C GLY A 26 -26.84 22.28 -4.34
N GLU A 27 -25.68 22.02 -3.76
CA GLU A 27 -24.62 21.23 -4.40
C GLU A 27 -25.00 19.76 -4.64
N LEU A 28 -25.80 19.17 -3.72
CA LEU A 28 -26.22 17.78 -3.81
C LEU A 28 -27.54 17.58 -4.58
N GLY A 29 -28.21 18.66 -4.95
CA GLY A 29 -29.52 18.60 -5.62
C GLY A 29 -30.63 17.98 -4.77
N VAL A 30 -30.61 18.22 -3.43
CA VAL A 30 -31.57 17.65 -2.48
C VAL A 30 -32.17 18.69 -1.54
N SER A 31 -33.18 18.32 -0.77
CA SER A 31 -33.75 19.22 0.26
C SER A 31 -32.81 19.32 1.49
N ARG A 32 -32.90 20.45 2.23
CA ARG A 32 -32.21 20.58 3.53
C ARG A 32 -32.54 19.46 4.51
N ARG A 33 -33.78 18.95 4.53
CA ARG A 33 -34.20 17.81 5.34
C ARG A 33 -33.39 16.54 4.98
N THR A 34 -33.08 16.34 3.71
CA THR A 34 -32.26 15.24 3.23
C THR A 34 -30.82 15.40 3.73
N VAL A 35 -30.28 16.64 3.70
CA VAL A 35 -28.93 16.92 4.22
C VAL A 35 -28.84 16.60 5.72
N TYR A 36 -29.82 17.04 6.53
CA TYR A 36 -29.84 16.70 7.97
C TYR A 36 -29.83 15.19 8.21
N ARG A 37 -30.64 14.44 7.46
CA ARG A 37 -30.68 12.98 7.56
C ARG A 37 -29.38 12.31 7.12
N ASP A 38 -28.73 12.87 6.10
CA ASP A 38 -27.44 12.33 5.62
C ASP A 38 -26.32 12.64 6.64
N VAL A 39 -26.34 13.81 7.29
CA VAL A 39 -25.43 14.15 8.38
C VAL A 39 -25.60 13.19 9.58
N GLU A 40 -26.84 12.88 9.98
CA GLU A 40 -27.13 11.91 11.04
C GLU A 40 -26.59 10.52 10.69
N VAL A 41 -26.75 10.10 9.43
CA VAL A 41 -26.21 8.79 8.96
C VAL A 41 -24.70 8.75 9.02
N LEU A 42 -24.04 9.84 8.59
CA LEU A 42 -22.57 9.93 8.69
C LEU A 42 -22.11 9.91 10.15
N ALA A 43 -22.81 10.64 11.05
CA ALA A 43 -22.50 10.63 12.48
C ALA A 43 -22.65 9.23 13.08
N THR A 44 -23.72 8.51 12.72
CA THR A 44 -23.96 7.12 13.15
C THR A 44 -22.89 6.15 12.59
N ALA A 45 -22.39 6.45 11.41
CA ALA A 45 -21.29 5.70 10.78
C ALA A 45 -19.90 6.06 11.35
N GLY A 46 -19.82 6.90 12.39
CA GLY A 46 -18.57 7.29 13.05
C GLY A 46 -17.84 8.48 12.41
N VAL A 47 -18.40 9.11 11.39
CA VAL A 47 -17.83 10.34 10.81
C VAL A 47 -18.13 11.50 11.75
N ARG A 48 -17.09 12.04 12.40
CA ARG A 48 -17.23 13.22 13.26
C ARG A 48 -17.52 14.45 12.40
N LEU A 49 -18.70 15.05 12.63
CA LEU A 49 -19.14 16.29 12.03
C LEU A 49 -19.33 17.32 13.14
N GLU A 50 -18.83 18.52 12.94
CA GLU A 50 -19.08 19.64 13.84
C GLU A 50 -20.15 20.53 13.22
N ALA A 51 -21.16 20.91 14.03
CA ALA A 51 -22.19 21.86 13.64
C ALA A 51 -21.93 23.19 14.36
N GLU A 52 -21.70 24.24 13.59
CA GLU A 52 -21.59 25.59 14.09
C GLU A 52 -22.95 26.27 13.97
N HIS A 53 -23.44 26.91 15.07
CA HIS A 53 -24.70 27.60 15.09
C HIS A 53 -24.49 29.10 14.77
N GLY A 54 -25.44 29.71 14.09
CA GLY A 54 -25.42 31.15 13.79
C GLY A 54 -25.66 31.46 12.30
N PRO A 55 -25.71 32.73 11.90
CA PRO A 55 -25.99 33.16 10.51
C PRO A 55 -24.94 32.66 9.50
N ALA A 56 -23.70 32.44 9.93
CA ALA A 56 -22.62 31.89 9.16
C ALA A 56 -22.32 30.42 9.55
N GLY A 57 -23.16 29.80 10.39
CA GLY A 57 -23.00 28.45 10.88
C GLY A 57 -23.22 27.41 9.79
N GLY A 58 -22.75 26.19 10.03
CA GLY A 58 -22.86 25.09 9.07
C GLY A 58 -22.25 23.83 9.61
N TYR A 59 -22.06 22.87 8.73
CA TYR A 59 -21.36 21.62 9.01
C TYR A 59 -19.93 21.70 8.52
N ARG A 60 -19.02 21.14 9.29
CA ARG A 60 -17.64 20.90 8.88
C ARG A 60 -17.14 19.53 9.35
N ILE A 61 -16.20 19.00 8.64
CA ILE A 61 -15.45 17.84 9.08
C ILE A 61 -14.15 18.34 9.71
N PRO A 62 -13.91 18.11 11.03
CA PRO A 62 -12.66 18.48 11.66
C PRO A 62 -11.47 17.87 10.91
N ARG A 63 -10.38 18.62 10.81
CA ARG A 63 -9.16 18.13 10.12
C ARG A 63 -8.54 16.88 10.76
N ASP A 64 -8.88 16.61 12.01
CA ASP A 64 -8.45 15.44 12.76
C ASP A 64 -9.38 14.21 12.55
N THR A 65 -10.50 14.36 11.85
CA THR A 65 -11.46 13.26 11.61
C THR A 65 -10.84 12.10 10.85
N VAL A 66 -9.98 12.37 9.85
CA VAL A 66 -9.26 11.31 9.14
C VAL A 66 -8.33 10.57 10.10
N ARG A 67 -7.67 11.28 11.00
CA ARG A 67 -6.84 10.71 12.07
C ARG A 67 -7.66 9.83 13.02
N THR A 68 -8.88 10.26 13.35
CA THR A 68 -9.81 9.51 14.19
C THR A 68 -10.36 8.28 13.47
N LEU A 69 -10.72 8.40 12.19
CA LEU A 69 -11.22 7.29 11.38
C LEU A 69 -10.17 6.21 11.14
N LEU A 70 -8.92 6.60 10.93
CA LEU A 70 -7.80 5.66 10.75
C LEU A 70 -7.23 5.18 12.09
N ALA A 71 -7.60 5.84 13.22
CA ALA A 71 -7.07 5.58 14.56
C ALA A 71 -5.52 5.55 14.62
N LEU A 72 -4.84 6.21 13.66
CA LEU A 72 -3.38 6.22 13.59
C LEU A 72 -2.78 7.11 14.67
N THR A 73 -1.93 6.51 15.47
CA THR A 73 -1.19 7.15 16.56
C THR A 73 0.18 7.67 16.07
N GLY A 74 0.88 8.40 16.93
CA GLY A 74 2.25 8.82 16.63
C GLY A 74 3.21 7.65 16.34
N PRO A 75 3.23 6.60 17.15
CA PRO A 75 3.99 5.37 16.85
C PRO A 75 3.65 4.74 15.52
N ASP A 76 2.38 4.72 15.10
CA ASP A 76 1.99 4.15 13.80
C ASP A 76 2.58 4.96 12.63
N VAL A 77 2.61 6.29 12.74
CA VAL A 77 3.27 7.16 11.74
C VAL A 77 4.77 6.87 11.67
N GLU A 78 5.42 6.67 12.81
CA GLU A 78 6.85 6.30 12.86
C GLU A 78 7.09 4.94 12.20
N ALA A 79 6.28 3.94 12.55
CA ALA A 79 6.38 2.59 11.99
C ALA A 79 6.16 2.58 10.48
N LEU A 80 5.15 3.29 9.97
CA LEU A 80 4.91 3.42 8.54
C LEU A 80 6.06 4.12 7.81
N THR A 81 6.62 5.20 8.41
CA THR A 81 7.76 5.90 7.83
C THR A 81 9.01 5.01 7.78
N LEU A 82 9.28 4.24 8.84
CA LEU A 82 10.39 3.28 8.88
C LEU A 82 10.19 2.15 7.86
N ALA A 83 9.01 1.57 7.80
CA ALA A 83 8.68 0.54 6.83
C ALA A 83 8.91 1.03 5.38
N ARG A 84 8.53 2.28 5.08
CA ARG A 84 8.80 2.89 3.76
C ARG A 84 10.30 3.03 3.49
N ILE A 85 11.08 3.51 4.46
CA ILE A 85 12.54 3.67 4.31
C ILE A 85 13.18 2.31 3.98
N VAL A 86 12.77 1.26 4.69
CA VAL A 86 13.28 -0.11 4.44
C VAL A 86 12.79 -0.64 3.09
N ALA A 87 11.51 -0.47 2.76
CA ALA A 87 10.98 -0.94 1.48
C ALA A 87 11.63 -0.26 0.28
N GLY A 88 11.91 1.05 0.37
CA GLY A 88 12.58 1.80 -0.69
C GLY A 88 14.01 1.35 -0.96
N SER A 89 14.70 0.79 0.05
CA SER A 89 16.04 0.23 -0.13
C SER A 89 16.04 -1.13 -0.83
N VAL A 90 14.89 -1.80 -0.91
CA VAL A 90 14.74 -3.11 -1.55
C VAL A 90 14.35 -2.97 -3.02
N GLU A 91 13.43 -2.05 -3.34
CA GLU A 91 12.89 -1.90 -4.69
C GLU A 91 12.58 -0.43 -4.99
N PRO A 92 13.44 0.27 -5.76
CA PRO A 92 13.25 1.69 -6.08
C PRO A 92 11.93 2.01 -6.79
N ALA A 93 11.39 1.08 -7.59
CA ALA A 93 10.10 1.29 -8.26
C ALA A 93 8.92 1.30 -7.28
N LEU A 94 9.03 0.56 -6.17
CA LEU A 94 8.05 0.61 -5.07
C LEU A 94 8.21 1.88 -4.25
N ASP A 95 9.40 2.44 -4.14
CA ASP A 95 9.67 3.65 -3.34
C ASP A 95 8.87 4.85 -3.84
N ALA A 96 8.82 5.10 -5.13
CA ALA A 96 8.05 6.21 -5.70
C ALA A 96 6.55 6.10 -5.39
N GLY A 97 5.98 4.90 -5.48
CA GLY A 97 4.58 4.64 -5.12
C GLY A 97 4.32 4.78 -3.62
N ALA A 98 5.22 4.27 -2.80
CA ALA A 98 5.15 4.32 -1.34
C ALA A 98 5.32 5.77 -0.82
N GLU A 99 6.23 6.56 -1.41
CA GLU A 99 6.40 7.97 -1.09
C GLU A 99 5.13 8.77 -1.38
N HIS A 100 4.52 8.55 -2.53
CA HIS A 100 3.28 9.21 -2.91
C HIS A 100 2.12 8.84 -1.96
N ALA A 101 2.00 7.57 -1.60
CA ALA A 101 1.00 7.09 -0.65
C ALA A 101 1.23 7.68 0.75
N GLU A 102 2.48 7.69 1.23
CA GLU A 102 2.85 8.30 2.51
C GLU A 102 2.55 9.80 2.52
N ALA A 103 2.89 10.53 1.44
CA ALA A 103 2.61 11.95 1.35
C ALA A 103 1.11 12.26 1.44
N LYS A 104 0.25 11.48 0.77
CA LYS A 104 -1.21 11.59 0.88
C LYS A 104 -1.70 11.32 2.30
N LEU A 105 -1.20 10.26 2.93
CA LEU A 105 -1.55 9.89 4.30
C LEU A 105 -1.14 10.99 5.29
N LEU A 106 0.10 11.46 5.22
CA LEU A 106 0.61 12.52 6.10
C LEU A 106 -0.10 13.86 5.87
N ALA A 107 -0.54 14.16 4.63
CA ALA A 107 -1.35 15.33 4.34
C ALA A 107 -2.72 15.24 5.04
N ALA A 108 -3.36 14.07 5.02
CA ALA A 108 -4.65 13.82 5.66
C ALA A 108 -4.55 13.81 7.19
N LEU A 109 -3.43 13.33 7.76
CA LEU A 109 -3.18 13.29 9.20
C LEU A 109 -2.75 14.66 9.80
N GLY A 110 -2.32 15.59 8.96
CA GLY A 110 -2.01 16.95 9.36
C GLY A 110 -0.54 17.25 9.72
N PRO A 111 -0.24 18.45 10.28
CA PRO A 111 1.12 18.94 10.44
C PRO A 111 1.94 18.15 11.45
N ASP A 112 1.36 17.65 12.53
CA ASP A 112 2.07 16.88 13.56
C ASP A 112 2.61 15.55 13.03
N ALA A 113 1.82 14.85 12.20
CA ALA A 113 2.24 13.63 11.56
C ALA A 113 3.41 13.88 10.59
N ARG A 114 3.33 14.96 9.78
CA ARG A 114 4.42 15.38 8.89
C ARG A 114 5.70 15.70 9.66
N ALA A 115 5.59 16.44 10.76
CA ALA A 115 6.74 16.78 11.60
C ALA A 115 7.35 15.52 12.22
N ARG A 116 6.54 14.53 12.63
CA ARG A 116 7.01 13.25 13.17
C ARG A 116 7.72 12.43 12.11
N ALA A 117 7.12 12.24 10.95
CA ALA A 117 7.75 11.54 9.82
C ALA A 117 9.09 12.18 9.42
N ALA A 118 9.15 13.52 9.36
CA ALA A 118 10.38 14.24 9.06
C ALA A 118 11.48 14.01 10.13
N ARG A 119 11.11 13.94 11.42
CA ARG A 119 12.06 13.60 12.49
C ARG A 119 12.57 12.16 12.36
N THR A 120 11.70 11.21 12.04
CA THR A 120 12.06 9.81 11.82
C THR A 120 13.05 9.68 10.67
N ARG A 121 12.76 10.28 9.50
CA ARG A 121 13.66 10.26 8.33
C ARG A 121 15.06 10.83 8.62
N ARG A 122 15.19 11.81 9.53
CA ARG A 122 16.50 12.36 9.92
C ARG A 122 17.31 11.46 10.85
N ARG A 123 16.67 10.47 11.46
CA ARG A 123 17.32 9.57 12.44
C ARG A 123 17.67 8.21 11.85
N PHE A 124 17.04 7.82 10.76
CA PHE A 124 17.21 6.52 10.16
C PHE A 124 17.65 6.69 8.70
N LEU A 125 18.77 6.08 8.40
CA LEU A 125 19.33 5.97 7.05
C LEU A 125 19.58 4.48 6.80
N VAL A 126 18.91 3.93 5.79
CA VAL A 126 19.29 2.63 5.25
C VAL A 126 20.32 2.92 4.16
N ARG A 127 21.54 2.42 4.34
CA ARG A 127 22.53 2.49 3.27
C ARG A 127 22.16 1.43 2.24
N GLU A 128 21.84 1.87 1.06
CA GLU A 128 21.64 0.98 -0.07
C GLU A 128 22.90 0.16 -0.29
N THR A 129 22.83 -1.12 -0.04
CA THR A 129 23.57 -2.09 -0.83
C THR A 129 22.74 -2.17 -2.11
N ALA A 130 23.32 -1.88 -3.28
CA ALA A 130 22.57 -1.98 -4.53
C ALA A 130 21.90 -3.36 -4.54
N PRO A 131 20.56 -3.44 -4.60
CA PRO A 131 19.91 -4.74 -4.60
C PRO A 131 20.39 -5.50 -5.84
N ALA A 132 20.60 -6.81 -5.71
CA ALA A 132 20.93 -7.65 -6.85
C ALA A 132 19.94 -7.35 -7.99
N PRO A 133 20.40 -7.12 -9.22
CA PRO A 133 19.50 -6.79 -10.34
C PRO A 133 18.35 -7.79 -10.51
N ALA A 134 18.61 -9.05 -10.17
CA ALA A 134 17.63 -10.13 -10.18
C ALA A 134 16.46 -9.90 -9.21
N LEU A 135 16.67 -9.18 -8.09
CA LEU A 135 15.63 -8.96 -7.08
C LEU A 135 14.46 -8.15 -7.65
N GLY A 136 14.72 -7.01 -8.28
CA GLY A 136 13.68 -6.19 -8.89
C GLY A 136 12.93 -6.93 -9.99
N ILE A 137 13.65 -7.70 -10.82
CA ILE A 137 13.05 -8.53 -11.87
C ILE A 137 12.12 -9.59 -11.26
N ALA A 138 12.57 -10.30 -10.24
CA ALA A 138 11.78 -11.32 -9.55
C ALA A 138 10.52 -10.72 -8.90
N MET A 139 10.64 -9.60 -8.18
CA MET A 139 9.50 -8.94 -7.54
C MET A 139 8.43 -8.51 -8.55
N HIS A 140 8.85 -7.92 -9.68
CA HIS A 140 7.92 -7.57 -10.76
C HIS A 140 7.28 -8.80 -11.39
N ALA A 141 8.06 -9.86 -11.63
CA ALA A 141 7.55 -11.10 -12.22
C ALA A 141 6.51 -11.79 -11.31
N VAL A 142 6.76 -11.85 -9.99
CA VAL A 142 5.80 -12.38 -9.00
C VAL A 142 4.52 -11.54 -8.97
N ARG A 143 4.63 -10.22 -8.88
CA ARG A 143 3.48 -9.31 -8.84
C ARG A 143 2.62 -9.42 -10.09
N ASP A 144 3.25 -9.47 -11.27
CA ASP A 144 2.58 -9.45 -12.56
C ASP A 144 2.29 -10.86 -13.11
N GLN A 145 2.58 -11.92 -12.30
CA GLN A 145 2.39 -13.34 -12.64
C GLN A 145 3.07 -13.72 -13.95
N ARG A 146 4.35 -13.39 -14.08
CA ARG A 146 5.14 -13.63 -15.28
C ARG A 146 6.07 -14.83 -15.12
N TRP A 147 6.32 -15.48 -16.25
CA TRP A 147 7.43 -16.41 -16.36
C TRP A 147 8.75 -15.66 -16.31
N VAL A 148 9.75 -16.31 -15.75
CA VAL A 148 11.14 -15.85 -15.76
C VAL A 148 12.03 -16.88 -16.42
N ARG A 149 13.10 -16.41 -17.07
CA ARG A 149 14.17 -17.25 -17.58
C ARG A 149 15.39 -17.06 -16.69
N LEU A 150 15.84 -18.18 -16.11
CA LEU A 150 17.07 -18.28 -15.35
C LEU A 150 18.16 -18.81 -16.26
N SER A 151 19.28 -18.11 -16.35
CA SER A 151 20.48 -18.54 -17.07
C SER A 151 21.61 -18.80 -16.06
N ALA A 152 22.31 -19.92 -16.22
CA ALA A 152 23.50 -20.20 -15.46
C ALA A 152 24.63 -20.64 -16.41
N PRO A 153 25.90 -20.27 -16.15
CA PRO A 153 27.02 -20.64 -16.99
C PRO A 153 27.15 -22.16 -17.14
N GLY A 154 27.13 -22.67 -18.37
CA GLY A 154 27.26 -24.10 -18.65
C GLY A 154 25.99 -24.95 -18.51
N GLU A 155 24.87 -24.35 -18.15
CA GLU A 155 23.56 -25.00 -18.06
C GLU A 155 22.60 -24.49 -19.13
N ALA A 156 21.61 -25.32 -19.47
CA ALA A 156 20.50 -24.86 -20.32
C ALA A 156 19.63 -23.88 -19.56
N ALA A 157 19.26 -22.79 -20.20
CA ALA A 157 18.34 -21.81 -19.60
C ALA A 157 17.02 -22.47 -19.20
N ARG A 158 16.51 -22.13 -18.01
CA ARG A 158 15.27 -22.70 -17.46
C ARG A 158 14.20 -21.61 -17.43
N GLU A 159 13.00 -21.97 -17.86
CA GLU A 159 11.83 -21.08 -17.72
C GLU A 159 11.00 -21.53 -16.53
N LEU A 160 10.69 -20.57 -15.65
CA LEU A 160 10.06 -20.83 -14.36
C LEU A 160 8.89 -19.87 -14.16
N ARG A 161 7.83 -20.33 -13.51
CA ARG A 161 6.75 -19.47 -13.01
C ARG A 161 7.21 -18.80 -11.72
N ALA A 162 7.21 -17.48 -11.68
CA ALA A 162 7.59 -16.71 -10.49
C ALA A 162 6.41 -16.69 -9.51
N LEU A 163 6.42 -17.58 -8.51
CA LEU A 163 5.26 -17.81 -7.62
C LEU A 163 5.26 -16.93 -6.39
N GLY A 164 6.42 -16.65 -5.78
CA GLY A 164 6.50 -15.88 -4.55
C GLY A 164 7.93 -15.52 -4.17
N MET A 165 8.07 -14.68 -3.14
CA MET A 165 9.34 -14.22 -2.61
C MET A 165 9.44 -14.53 -1.12
N VAL A 166 10.61 -14.97 -0.67
CA VAL A 166 10.94 -15.20 0.74
C VAL A 166 12.26 -14.52 1.05
N HIS A 167 12.33 -13.87 2.21
CA HIS A 167 13.58 -13.35 2.77
C HIS A 167 13.90 -14.13 4.04
N ASP A 168 15.09 -14.70 4.12
CA ASP A 168 15.61 -15.38 5.31
C ASP A 168 17.03 -14.89 5.64
N ASP A 169 17.74 -15.64 6.46
CA ASP A 169 19.09 -15.30 6.92
C ASP A 169 20.13 -15.27 5.79
N ASP A 170 19.89 -16.02 4.71
CA ASP A 170 20.77 -16.10 3.54
C ASP A 170 20.46 -15.01 2.49
N GLY A 171 19.29 -14.37 2.58
CA GLY A 171 18.88 -13.30 1.67
C GLY A 171 17.52 -13.52 1.01
N TRP A 172 17.34 -12.90 -0.16
CA TRP A 172 16.11 -13.01 -0.92
C TRP A 172 16.08 -14.27 -1.81
N HIS A 173 14.99 -15.01 -1.72
CA HIS A 173 14.73 -16.19 -2.54
C HIS A 173 13.49 -15.99 -3.41
N LEU A 174 13.60 -16.35 -4.68
CA LEU A 174 12.46 -16.55 -5.56
C LEU A 174 11.95 -17.98 -5.41
N VAL A 175 10.72 -18.14 -4.95
CA VAL A 175 10.00 -19.41 -5.00
C VAL A 175 9.35 -19.53 -6.36
N ALA A 176 9.76 -20.55 -7.11
CA ALA A 176 9.36 -20.74 -8.50
C ALA A 176 9.11 -22.22 -8.81
N ASP A 177 8.49 -22.52 -9.94
CA ASP A 177 8.37 -23.87 -10.47
C ASP A 177 8.49 -23.90 -12.01
N ASP A 178 8.77 -25.07 -12.56
CA ASP A 178 8.80 -25.35 -13.99
C ASP A 178 7.49 -25.98 -14.52
N GLY A 179 6.45 -25.98 -13.70
CA GLY A 179 5.18 -26.64 -13.95
C GLY A 179 5.10 -28.05 -13.33
N ALA A 180 6.23 -28.64 -12.92
CA ALA A 180 6.31 -29.97 -12.32
C ALA A 180 6.97 -29.94 -10.92
N ARG A 181 8.00 -29.14 -10.74
CA ARG A 181 8.79 -29.08 -9.50
C ARG A 181 8.91 -27.68 -8.97
N LEU A 182 8.63 -27.53 -7.68
CA LEU A 182 8.89 -26.34 -6.91
C LEU A 182 10.38 -26.22 -6.60
N CYS A 183 10.93 -25.00 -6.70
CA CYS A 183 12.32 -24.70 -6.35
C CYS A 183 12.42 -23.34 -5.67
N ALA A 184 13.51 -23.11 -4.96
CA ALA A 184 13.90 -21.80 -4.44
C ALA A 184 15.23 -21.41 -5.08
N LEU A 185 15.33 -20.15 -5.49
CA LEU A 185 16.52 -19.56 -6.09
C LEU A 185 16.97 -18.39 -5.20
N LEU A 186 18.15 -18.47 -4.62
CA LEU A 186 18.78 -17.32 -3.95
C LEU A 186 19.08 -16.26 -5.01
N LEU A 187 18.67 -15.05 -4.75
CA LEU A 187 18.86 -13.90 -5.64
C LEU A 187 20.08 -13.11 -5.17
N ASP A 188 21.18 -13.31 -5.82
CA ASP A 188 22.45 -12.64 -5.59
C ASP A 188 22.96 -11.92 -6.86
N ASP A 189 24.13 -11.31 -6.78
CA ASP A 189 24.75 -10.60 -7.91
C ASP A 189 25.13 -11.50 -9.09
N SER A 190 25.21 -12.82 -8.89
CA SER A 190 25.51 -13.80 -9.93
C SER A 190 24.27 -14.32 -10.65
N THR A 191 23.07 -14.00 -10.15
CA THR A 191 21.80 -14.51 -10.67
C THR A 191 21.43 -13.76 -11.96
N ASP A 192 21.49 -14.45 -13.10
CA ASP A 192 21.03 -13.93 -14.39
C ASP A 192 19.57 -14.33 -14.62
N LEU A 193 18.67 -13.37 -14.37
CA LEU A 193 17.23 -13.54 -14.44
C LEU A 193 16.60 -12.55 -15.41
N VAL A 194 15.71 -13.02 -16.27
CA VAL A 194 14.97 -12.17 -17.22
C VAL A 194 13.48 -12.47 -17.11
N ALA A 195 12.66 -11.44 -16.95
CA ALA A 195 11.22 -11.59 -17.00
C ALA A 195 10.75 -11.77 -18.44
N LEU A 196 9.86 -12.74 -18.66
CA LEU A 196 9.26 -13.01 -19.96
C LEU A 196 7.90 -12.30 -20.08
N ASP A 197 7.43 -12.09 -21.31
CA ASP A 197 6.09 -11.49 -21.54
C ASP A 197 4.96 -12.47 -21.23
N ALA A 198 5.25 -13.77 -21.22
CA ALA A 198 4.30 -14.81 -20.89
C ALA A 198 3.82 -14.71 -19.45
N ARG A 199 2.52 -14.81 -19.23
CA ARG A 199 1.88 -14.86 -17.92
C ARG A 199 1.39 -16.26 -17.60
N PHE A 200 1.17 -16.51 -16.32
CA PHE A 200 0.61 -17.79 -15.85
C PHE A 200 -0.50 -17.51 -14.82
N GLU A 201 -1.34 -18.51 -14.60
CA GLU A 201 -2.27 -18.52 -13.46
C GLU A 201 -1.58 -19.24 -12.28
N PRO A 202 -1.52 -18.61 -11.10
CA PRO A 202 -0.97 -19.27 -9.93
C PRO A 202 -1.75 -20.55 -9.59
N PRO A 203 -1.08 -21.58 -9.05
CA PRO A 203 -1.77 -22.78 -8.59
C PRO A 203 -2.88 -22.40 -7.59
N ALA A 204 -4.04 -23.04 -7.69
CA ALA A 204 -5.17 -22.78 -6.80
C ALA A 204 -4.76 -23.00 -5.34
N GLY A 205 -5.01 -21.97 -4.50
CA GLY A 205 -4.64 -22.01 -3.07
C GLY A 205 -3.14 -21.94 -2.80
N PHE A 206 -2.32 -21.46 -3.75
CA PHE A 206 -0.89 -21.28 -3.52
C PHE A 206 -0.65 -20.33 -2.33
N ASP A 207 0.22 -20.77 -1.43
CA ASP A 207 0.71 -20.01 -0.29
C ASP A 207 2.23 -20.16 -0.21
N VAL A 208 2.93 -19.03 -0.24
CA VAL A 208 4.40 -19.01 -0.29
C VAL A 208 5.03 -19.58 0.98
N ALA A 209 4.39 -19.40 2.15
CA ALA A 209 4.93 -19.93 3.41
C ALA A 209 4.84 -21.46 3.46
N LEU A 210 3.74 -22.03 2.94
CA LEU A 210 3.60 -23.49 2.82
C LEU A 210 4.60 -24.07 1.80
N ALA A 211 4.76 -23.40 0.66
CA ALA A 211 5.73 -23.79 -0.37
C ALA A 211 7.16 -23.75 0.17
N TRP A 212 7.53 -22.70 0.90
CA TRP A 212 8.84 -22.58 1.54
C TRP A 212 9.09 -23.70 2.56
N ALA A 213 8.11 -23.97 3.43
CA ALA A 213 8.20 -25.05 4.41
C ALA A 213 8.36 -26.44 3.76
N GLN A 214 7.77 -26.65 2.57
CA GLN A 214 7.96 -27.88 1.79
C GLN A 214 9.38 -27.99 1.25
N LEU A 215 9.93 -26.92 0.68
CA LEU A 215 11.29 -26.85 0.15
C LEU A 215 12.35 -27.10 1.23
N ALA A 216 12.19 -26.47 2.40
CA ALA A 216 13.10 -26.66 3.53
C ALA A 216 13.18 -28.12 4.02
N ARG A 217 12.09 -28.90 3.90
CA ARG A 217 12.08 -30.33 4.26
C ARG A 217 12.80 -31.23 3.22
N ILE A 218 12.94 -30.78 1.99
CA ILE A 218 13.59 -31.54 0.92
C ILE A 218 15.10 -31.32 0.95
N ALA A 219 15.54 -30.16 1.49
CA ALA A 219 16.95 -29.78 1.59
C ALA A 219 17.68 -30.38 2.81
N THR A 220 16.96 -31.05 3.73
CA THR A 220 17.50 -31.78 4.90
C THR A 220 17.56 -33.27 4.63
#